data_59ed3f2d886c67d91dbb65673a697761
#
_entry.id   59ed3f2d886c67d91dbb65673a697761
#
_cell.length_a   1.000
_cell.length_b   1.000
_cell.length_c   1.000
_cell.angle_alpha   90.00
_cell.angle_beta   90.00
_cell.angle_gamma   90.00
#
_symmetry.space_group_name_H-M   'P 1'
#
loop_
_entity.id
_entity.type
_entity.pdbx_description
1 polymer ?
#
loop_
_entity_poly.entity_id
_entity_poly.type
_entity_poly.pdbx_seq_one_letter_code
_entity_poly.pdbx_strand_id
1 'polypeptide(L)'
;MNNIEVNSKGVNIAIKAQILSDEKMREIGFTDYSNDRWYFCKGIEFPKEKRYSGFDITFNVSIPKDGSDFSIDVLDEDFLQPYDYQRMLNENPNFEPCLIVKEQVEEWMAYLQDNGVLSGHNYGEYI
;
A
#
# COMPACT_ATOMS: atom_id res chain seq x y z
N MET A 1 -5.51 -17.83 -6.44
CA MET A 1 -5.77 -16.48 -5.92
C MET A 1 -5.17 -16.33 -4.55
N ASN A 2 -4.33 -15.34 -4.38
CA ASN A 2 -3.55 -15.23 -3.16
C ASN A 2 -4.19 -14.28 -2.17
N ASN A 3 -4.18 -14.69 -0.91
CA ASN A 3 -4.53 -13.83 0.19
C ASN A 3 -3.23 -13.30 0.76
N ILE A 4 -3.22 -12.05 1.12
CA ILE A 4 -2.02 -11.44 1.67
C ILE A 4 -2.32 -10.74 2.97
N GLU A 5 -1.27 -10.49 3.70
CA GLU A 5 -1.24 -9.68 4.88
C GLU A 5 -0.72 -8.30 4.49
N VAL A 6 -1.37 -7.25 4.96
CA VAL A 6 -0.81 -5.91 4.78
C VAL A 6 0.41 -5.80 5.68
N ASN A 7 1.52 -5.38 5.10
CA ASN A 7 2.81 -5.46 5.77
C ASN A 7 2.97 -4.54 6.98
N SER A 8 2.05 -3.73 7.28
CA SER A 8 2.10 -2.89 8.48
C SER A 8 1.58 -3.60 9.73
N LYS A 9 1.57 -4.91 9.71
CA LYS A 9 1.18 -5.77 10.81
C LYS A 9 -0.23 -5.65 11.29
N GLY A 10 -1.05 -5.22 10.46
CA GLY A 10 -2.43 -5.08 10.86
C GLY A 10 -3.17 -6.38 10.78
N VAL A 11 -4.23 -6.32 10.14
CA VAL A 11 -5.19 -7.39 10.00
C VAL A 11 -4.85 -8.22 8.78
N ASN A 12 -4.99 -9.54 8.89
CA ASN A 12 -4.99 -10.39 7.70
C ASN A 12 -6.26 -10.14 6.94
N ILE A 13 -6.13 -9.66 5.73
CA ILE A 13 -7.28 -9.32 4.89
C ILE A 13 -7.27 -10.22 3.67
N ALA A 14 -8.44 -10.76 3.33
CA ALA A 14 -8.55 -11.60 2.15
C ALA A 14 -8.61 -10.74 0.90
N ILE A 15 -7.48 -10.15 0.55
CA ILE A 15 -7.34 -9.31 -0.63
C ILE A 15 -6.86 -10.17 -1.77
N LYS A 16 -7.41 -9.93 -2.94
CA LYS A 16 -7.05 -10.65 -4.16
C LYS A 16 -6.54 -9.65 -5.18
N ALA A 17 -5.59 -10.09 -6.00
CA ALA A 17 -5.07 -9.26 -7.07
C ALA A 17 -5.25 -9.96 -8.40
N GLN A 18 -5.39 -9.18 -9.46
CA GLN A 18 -5.36 -9.72 -10.82
C GLN A 18 -4.57 -8.78 -11.70
N ILE A 19 -3.89 -9.37 -12.68
CA ILE A 19 -3.12 -8.63 -13.65
C ILE A 19 -4.01 -8.37 -14.86
N LEU A 20 -4.12 -7.10 -15.23
CA LEU A 20 -4.85 -6.67 -16.41
C LEU A 20 -3.90 -6.66 -17.61
N SER A 21 -4.33 -6.11 -18.75
CA SER A 21 -3.43 -5.98 -19.89
C SER A 21 -2.24 -5.08 -19.53
N ASP A 22 -1.13 -5.27 -20.21
CA ASP A 22 0.07 -4.44 -19.98
C ASP A 22 -0.25 -2.96 -20.12
N GLU A 23 -1.02 -2.62 -21.14
CA GLU A 23 -1.40 -1.23 -21.37
C GLU A 23 -2.20 -0.69 -20.20
N LYS A 24 -3.17 -1.46 -19.72
CA LYS A 24 -4.02 -1.04 -18.61
C LYS A 24 -3.23 -0.93 -17.30
N MET A 25 -2.31 -1.86 -17.06
CA MET A 25 -1.47 -1.80 -15.86
C MET A 25 -0.64 -0.52 -15.85
N ARG A 26 -0.09 -0.13 -17.00
CA ARG A 26 0.68 1.10 -17.11
C ARG A 26 -0.18 2.35 -16.95
N GLU A 27 -1.38 2.34 -17.49
CA GLU A 27 -2.32 3.45 -17.32
C GLU A 27 -2.66 3.68 -15.85
N ILE A 28 -2.81 2.61 -15.10
CA ILE A 28 -3.12 2.68 -13.67
C ILE A 28 -1.95 3.25 -12.88
N GLY A 29 -0.72 3.01 -13.35
CA GLY A 29 0.48 3.55 -12.73
C GLY A 29 1.52 2.50 -12.37
N PHE A 30 1.30 1.26 -12.77
CA PHE A 30 2.29 0.20 -12.53
C PHE A 30 3.44 0.30 -13.52
N THR A 31 4.62 -0.13 -13.06
CA THR A 31 5.82 -0.22 -13.89
C THR A 31 6.35 -1.65 -13.83
N ASP A 32 7.14 -2.02 -14.83
CA ASP A 32 7.68 -3.38 -14.94
C ASP A 32 9.18 -3.39 -15.20
N TYR A 33 9.90 -2.60 -14.43
CA TYR A 33 11.36 -2.45 -14.60
C TYR A 33 12.13 -3.77 -14.65
N SER A 34 11.69 -4.75 -13.85
CA SER A 34 12.38 -6.03 -13.77
C SER A 34 11.85 -7.06 -14.75
N ASN A 35 10.84 -6.73 -15.56
CA ASN A 35 10.18 -7.60 -16.53
C ASN A 35 9.44 -8.81 -15.95
N ASP A 36 9.65 -9.17 -14.70
CA ASP A 36 9.00 -10.34 -14.09
C ASP A 36 7.89 -9.99 -13.12
N ARG A 37 7.71 -8.70 -12.83
CA ARG A 37 6.64 -8.26 -11.93
C ARG A 37 6.23 -6.82 -12.17
N TRP A 38 5.03 -6.52 -11.74
CA TRP A 38 4.47 -5.17 -11.77
C TRP A 38 4.68 -4.51 -10.42
N TYR A 39 5.11 -3.25 -10.45
CA TYR A 39 5.32 -2.46 -9.23
C TYR A 39 4.45 -1.21 -9.25
N PHE A 40 3.88 -0.88 -8.11
CA PHE A 40 3.14 0.35 -7.90
C PHE A 40 3.67 0.97 -6.61
N CYS A 41 4.19 2.18 -6.68
CA CYS A 41 4.79 2.84 -5.52
C CYS A 41 4.31 4.28 -5.45
N LYS A 42 3.76 4.66 -4.29
CA LYS A 42 3.32 6.03 -4.06
C LYS A 42 3.83 6.53 -2.73
N GLY A 43 4.44 7.72 -2.75
CA GLY A 43 4.87 8.37 -1.52
C GLY A 43 3.68 8.93 -0.76
N ILE A 44 3.74 8.80 0.55
CA ILE A 44 2.75 9.43 1.43
C ILE A 44 3.12 10.91 1.55
N GLU A 45 2.15 11.80 1.36
CA GLU A 45 2.38 13.23 1.42
C GLU A 45 1.98 13.78 2.78
N PHE A 46 2.92 14.41 3.44
CA PHE A 46 2.68 15.04 4.73
C PHE A 46 2.63 16.57 4.57
N PRO A 47 1.87 17.27 5.43
CA PRO A 47 1.82 18.72 5.38
C PRO A 47 3.22 19.32 5.57
N LYS A 48 3.60 20.29 4.74
CA LYS A 48 4.95 20.85 4.73
C LYS A 48 5.33 21.58 6.01
N GLU A 49 4.36 22.11 6.69
CA GLU A 49 4.58 22.88 7.93
C GLU A 49 4.78 22.00 9.15
N LYS A 50 4.62 20.68 9.02
CA LYS A 50 4.75 19.76 10.15
C LYS A 50 6.19 19.27 10.30
N ARG A 51 6.58 18.95 11.53
CA ARG A 51 7.93 18.47 11.82
C ARG A 51 8.25 17.15 11.16
N TYR A 52 7.24 16.32 10.94
CA TYR A 52 7.39 15.02 10.28
C TYR A 52 7.24 15.11 8.75
N SER A 53 7.20 16.32 8.19
CA SER A 53 7.03 16.47 6.73
C SER A 53 8.14 15.82 5.91
N GLY A 54 9.29 15.59 6.53
CA GLY A 54 10.41 14.92 5.87
C GLY A 54 10.39 13.39 5.97
N PHE A 55 9.37 12.80 6.57
CA PHE A 55 9.25 11.34 6.62
C PHE A 55 9.10 10.80 5.20
N ASP A 56 9.85 9.76 4.90
CA ASP A 56 9.81 9.13 3.59
C ASP A 56 9.08 7.78 3.72
N ILE A 57 7.77 7.84 3.67
CA ILE A 57 6.91 6.66 3.80
C ILE A 57 6.29 6.40 2.44
N THR A 58 6.29 5.14 2.01
CA THR A 58 5.74 4.75 0.71
C THR A 58 4.74 3.63 0.84
N PHE A 59 3.73 3.67 -0.03
CA PHE A 59 2.78 2.59 -0.23
C PHE A 59 3.20 1.83 -1.48
N ASN A 60 3.36 0.51 -1.36
CA ASN A 60 3.91 -0.31 -2.43
C ASN A 60 3.05 -1.54 -2.71
N VAL A 61 2.85 -1.84 -3.99
CA VAL A 61 2.22 -3.08 -4.42
C VAL A 61 3.15 -3.75 -5.41
N SER A 62 3.41 -5.04 -5.22
CA SER A 62 4.27 -5.82 -6.11
C SER A 62 3.52 -7.08 -6.54
N ILE A 63 3.30 -7.25 -7.83
CA ILE A 63 2.53 -8.37 -8.37
C ILE A 63 3.41 -9.12 -9.38
N PRO A 64 3.86 -10.34 -9.05
CA PRO A 64 4.63 -11.14 -10.00
C PRO A 64 3.80 -11.48 -11.24
N LYS A 65 4.41 -11.38 -12.41
CA LYS A 65 3.70 -11.64 -13.67
C LYS A 65 3.30 -13.09 -13.86
N ASP A 66 3.92 -14.01 -13.14
CA ASP A 66 3.58 -15.42 -13.19
C ASP A 66 2.40 -15.80 -12.31
N GLY A 67 1.81 -14.81 -11.63
CA GLY A 67 0.65 -15.06 -10.78
C GLY A 67 0.99 -15.60 -9.39
N SER A 68 2.27 -15.64 -9.03
CA SER A 68 2.65 -16.04 -7.67
C SER A 68 2.32 -14.94 -6.68
N ASP A 69 2.70 -15.13 -5.43
CA ASP A 69 2.28 -14.26 -4.33
C ASP A 69 2.63 -12.79 -4.56
N PHE A 70 1.63 -11.94 -4.49
CA PHE A 70 1.81 -10.51 -4.53
C PHE A 70 1.97 -9.95 -3.11
N SER A 71 2.45 -8.73 -3.01
CA SER A 71 2.62 -8.09 -1.71
C SER A 71 2.11 -6.66 -1.72
N ILE A 72 1.67 -6.20 -0.55
CA ILE A 72 1.31 -4.80 -0.29
C ILE A 72 2.07 -4.39 0.95
N ASP A 73 2.86 -3.34 0.83
CA ASP A 73 3.74 -2.90 1.92
C ASP A 73 3.61 -1.40 2.13
N VAL A 74 3.69 -0.99 3.39
CA VAL A 74 3.91 0.41 3.75
C VAL A 74 5.29 0.46 4.38
N LEU A 75 6.20 1.19 3.74
CA LEU A 75 7.61 1.16 4.12
C LEU A 75 8.08 2.52 4.60
N ASP A 76 8.95 2.48 5.61
CA ASP A 76 9.74 3.63 6.00
C ASP A 76 11.05 3.55 5.23
N GLU A 77 11.20 4.37 4.20
CA GLU A 77 12.36 4.31 3.31
C GLU A 77 13.64 4.77 3.99
N ASP A 78 13.53 5.64 5.00
CA ASP A 78 14.70 6.12 5.71
C ASP A 78 15.37 5.00 6.52
N PHE A 79 14.59 4.09 7.06
CA PHE A 79 15.09 3.00 7.89
C PHE A 79 14.98 1.64 7.20
N LEU A 80 14.48 1.59 5.97
CA LEU A 80 14.35 0.39 5.16
C LEU A 80 13.60 -0.73 5.90
N GLN A 81 12.47 -0.36 6.51
CA GLN A 81 11.68 -1.29 7.32
C GLN A 81 10.19 -0.99 7.16
N PRO A 82 9.33 -1.96 7.52
CA PRO A 82 7.89 -1.71 7.50
C PRO A 82 7.52 -0.57 8.44
N TYR A 83 6.59 0.27 7.99
CA TYR A 83 6.04 1.33 8.82
C TYR A 83 4.74 0.83 9.43
N ASP A 84 4.79 0.40 10.68
CA ASP A 84 3.70 -0.29 11.36
C ASP A 84 2.69 0.71 11.95
N TYR A 85 2.05 1.46 11.07
CA TYR A 85 1.15 2.53 11.47
C TYR A 85 -0.08 2.02 12.21
N GLN A 86 -0.53 0.80 11.91
CA GLN A 86 -1.70 0.23 12.57
C GLN A 86 -1.44 -0.04 14.03
N ARG A 87 -0.28 -0.61 14.35
CA ARG A 87 0.11 -0.83 15.75
C ARG A 87 0.25 0.48 16.49
N MET A 88 0.90 1.46 15.85
CA MET A 88 1.07 2.77 16.47
C MET A 88 -0.27 3.44 16.76
N LEU A 89 -1.24 3.31 15.86
CA LEU A 89 -2.58 3.86 16.07
C LEU A 89 -3.35 3.12 17.15
N ASN A 90 -3.11 1.81 17.31
CA ASN A 90 -3.71 1.08 18.41
C ASN A 90 -3.22 1.57 19.77
N GLU A 91 -1.96 1.98 19.85
CA GLU A 91 -1.38 2.52 21.07
C GLU A 91 -1.71 4.00 21.26
N ASN A 92 -1.82 4.74 20.17
CA ASN A 92 -2.13 6.17 20.21
C ASN A 92 -3.04 6.52 19.03
N PRO A 93 -4.38 6.41 19.23
CA PRO A 93 -5.33 6.62 18.11
C PRO A 93 -5.32 8.01 17.49
N ASN A 94 -4.69 8.97 18.15
CA ASN A 94 -4.64 10.35 17.64
C ASN A 94 -3.27 10.74 17.09
N PHE A 95 -2.39 9.76 16.87
CA PHE A 95 -1.06 10.05 16.37
C PHE A 95 -1.14 10.51 14.90
N GLU A 96 -0.98 11.80 14.69
CA GLU A 96 -1.25 12.45 13.41
C GLU A 96 -0.52 11.85 12.22
N PRO A 97 0.82 11.58 12.27
CA PRO A 97 1.49 11.01 11.10
C PRO A 97 0.87 9.70 10.65
N CYS A 98 0.47 8.84 11.58
CA CYS A 98 -0.13 7.56 11.25
C CYS A 98 -1.55 7.70 10.71
N LEU A 99 -2.30 8.70 11.17
CA LEU A 99 -3.63 8.99 10.61
C LEU A 99 -3.51 9.42 9.15
N ILE A 100 -2.50 10.21 8.82
CA ILE A 100 -2.25 10.64 7.45
C ILE A 100 -1.86 9.45 6.58
N VAL A 101 -1.00 8.59 7.08
CA VAL A 101 -0.62 7.36 6.35
C VAL A 101 -1.84 6.50 6.09
N LYS A 102 -2.64 6.25 7.13
CA LYS A 102 -3.85 5.43 6.99
C LYS A 102 -4.78 5.99 5.93
N GLU A 103 -5.05 7.29 5.97
CA GLU A 103 -5.95 7.92 5.01
C GLU A 103 -5.48 7.71 3.58
N GLN A 104 -4.19 7.94 3.32
CA GLN A 104 -3.67 7.82 1.97
C GLN A 104 -3.55 6.37 1.51
N VAL A 105 -3.22 5.45 2.39
CA VAL A 105 -3.23 4.02 2.06
C VAL A 105 -4.65 3.59 1.66
N GLU A 106 -5.66 4.02 2.42
CA GLU A 106 -7.05 3.71 2.08
C GLU A 106 -7.43 4.28 0.72
N GLU A 107 -7.01 5.51 0.42
CA GLU A 107 -7.28 6.12 -0.87
C GLU A 107 -6.64 5.34 -2.02
N TRP A 108 -5.40 4.90 -1.86
CA TRP A 108 -4.72 4.12 -2.90
C TRP A 108 -5.31 2.72 -3.04
N MET A 109 -5.70 2.09 -1.94
CA MET A 109 -6.39 0.80 -2.01
C MET A 109 -7.71 0.93 -2.77
N ALA A 110 -8.46 2.01 -2.50
CA ALA A 110 -9.70 2.29 -3.23
C ALA A 110 -9.43 2.47 -4.72
N TYR A 111 -8.40 3.23 -5.05
CA TYR A 111 -8.02 3.47 -6.44
C TYR A 111 -7.72 2.16 -7.18
N LEU A 112 -6.93 1.28 -6.57
CA LEU A 112 -6.57 0.02 -7.19
C LEU A 112 -7.78 -0.93 -7.29
N GLN A 113 -8.68 -0.87 -6.32
CA GLN A 113 -9.89 -1.66 -6.33
C GLN A 113 -10.86 -1.16 -7.41
N ASP A 114 -11.02 0.15 -7.52
CA ASP A 114 -11.88 0.75 -8.53
C ASP A 114 -11.38 0.46 -9.95
N ASN A 115 -10.08 0.27 -10.10
CA ASN A 115 -9.48 -0.06 -11.40
C ASN A 115 -9.38 -1.57 -11.66
N GLY A 116 -9.87 -2.39 -10.76
CA GLY A 116 -9.96 -3.83 -10.99
C GLY A 116 -8.70 -4.63 -10.73
N VAL A 117 -7.66 -4.01 -10.17
CA VAL A 117 -6.41 -4.72 -9.85
C VAL A 117 -6.53 -5.47 -8.54
N LEU A 118 -7.16 -4.85 -7.56
CA LEU A 118 -7.38 -5.47 -6.25
C LEU A 118 -8.86 -5.65 -5.97
N SER A 119 -9.19 -6.58 -5.07
CA SER A 119 -10.54 -6.76 -4.57
C SER A 119 -10.48 -7.34 -3.16
N GLY A 120 -11.57 -7.21 -2.42
CA GLY A 120 -11.68 -7.80 -1.09
C GLY A 120 -11.23 -6.90 0.06
N HIS A 121 -10.80 -5.69 -0.25
CA HIS A 121 -10.42 -4.74 0.78
C HIS A 121 -11.67 -4.06 1.35
N ASN A 122 -11.77 -4.00 2.67
CA ASN A 122 -12.81 -3.26 3.36
C ASN A 122 -12.20 -2.08 4.08
N TYR A 123 -12.70 -0.90 3.77
CA TYR A 123 -12.16 0.33 4.34
C TYR A 123 -12.32 0.33 5.86
N GLY A 124 -11.29 0.77 6.53
CA GLY A 124 -11.30 0.85 7.98
C GLY A 124 -10.92 -0.42 8.70
N GLU A 125 -10.69 -1.52 8.00
CA GLU A 125 -10.33 -2.78 8.63
C GLU A 125 -8.91 -2.82 9.19
N TYR A 126 -8.12 -1.80 8.91
CA TYR A 126 -6.76 -1.74 9.42
C TYR A 126 -6.67 -1.31 10.88
N ILE A 127 -7.78 -1.03 11.48
CA ILE A 127 -7.76 -0.54 12.87
C ILE A 127 -8.50 -1.47 13.78
#